data_6b27121dbb2bc05a35e0f470c4d58bd9
#
_entry.id   6b27121dbb2bc05a35e0f470c4d58bd9
#
_cell.length_a   1.000
_cell.length_b   1.000
_cell.length_c   1.000
_cell.angle_alpha   90.00
_cell.angle_beta   90.00
_cell.angle_gamma   90.00
#
_symmetry.space_group_name_H-M   'P 1'
#
loop_
_entity.id
_entity.type
_entity.pdbx_description
1 polymer ?
#
loop_
_entity_poly.entity_id
_entity_poly.type
_entity_poly.pdbx_seq_one_letter_code
_entity_poly.pdbx_strand_id
1 'polypeptide(L)'
;MTSFKYEYSCLHLMMIETLATSETRKPLHQLNVLLEQELKCQPKFFGLRIIESAHDNGLRMTARLRDFEVKDLLSLIQFFGFGTETFSVTVNYLDQFLSKMKVQPKHLGCVGLSCFYLAVKATEEERNVPLATDLIRISQYRFTVSDLMRMEEILLEKLCGKVKVTTAFHFLQLYHSVLHGSLSCERKKHLNSERLEAQLKACHCRIVLSKAKPSVLALSILALEAEEKLPELVEAIEYLQIHSKINGRELSFWKELVSKCLLEYSSSKCSKPNVQKLKWIVSGRTARQLKHSYYRIAHLPTIPETGFLKDNP
;
A
#
# COMPACT_ATOMS: atom_id res chain seq x y z
N MET A 1 23.34 29.84 22.49
CA MET A 1 23.35 28.62 21.65
C MET A 1 23.46 27.30 22.44
N THR A 2 23.73 27.31 23.71
CA THR A 2 23.88 26.11 24.56
C THR A 2 22.58 25.65 25.22
N SER A 3 21.59 26.53 25.45
CA SER A 3 20.32 26.18 26.10
C SER A 3 19.42 25.29 25.23
N PHE A 4 19.32 25.54 23.94
CA PHE A 4 18.53 24.73 23.00
C PHE A 4 18.99 23.27 22.87
N LYS A 5 20.30 23.00 22.97
CA LYS A 5 20.82 21.62 22.92
C LYS A 5 20.48 20.81 24.17
N TYR A 6 20.37 21.44 25.33
CA TYR A 6 20.03 20.76 26.59
C TYR A 6 18.53 20.45 26.71
N GLU A 7 17.66 21.33 26.23
CA GLU A 7 16.22 21.07 26.17
C GLU A 7 15.86 19.93 25.21
N TYR A 8 16.47 19.88 24.02
CA TYR A 8 16.33 18.77 23.10
C TYR A 8 16.81 17.44 23.69
N SER A 9 17.88 17.43 24.46
CA SER A 9 18.40 16.23 25.11
C SER A 9 17.49 15.74 26.23
N CYS A 10 16.84 16.64 26.98
CA CYS A 10 15.97 16.28 28.10
C CYS A 10 14.59 15.76 27.58
N LEU A 11 14.01 16.40 26.59
CA LEU A 11 12.78 15.97 25.92
C LEU A 11 12.99 14.63 25.20
N HIS A 12 14.14 14.46 24.55
CA HIS A 12 14.52 13.19 23.92
C HIS A 12 14.66 12.05 24.95
N LEU A 13 15.23 12.32 26.12
CA LEU A 13 15.33 11.36 27.22
C LEU A 13 13.96 11.04 27.84
N MET A 14 13.10 12.02 28.03
CA MET A 14 11.74 11.79 28.54
C MET A 14 10.88 11.02 27.54
N MET A 15 11.02 11.26 26.23
CA MET A 15 10.35 10.47 25.21
C MET A 15 10.91 9.05 25.10
N ILE A 16 12.21 8.86 25.28
CA ILE A 16 12.79 7.51 25.36
C ILE A 16 12.21 6.76 26.58
N GLU A 17 12.00 7.42 27.70
CA GLU A 17 11.38 6.80 28.88
C GLU A 17 9.90 6.49 28.66
N THR A 18 9.12 7.37 28.04
CA THR A 18 7.70 7.11 27.70
C THR A 18 7.54 6.07 26.60
N LEU A 19 8.45 6.06 25.61
CA LEU A 19 8.48 5.03 24.57
C LEU A 19 9.18 3.74 25.01
N ALA A 20 9.87 3.73 26.16
CA ALA A 20 10.49 2.55 26.75
C ALA A 20 9.52 1.70 27.59
N THR A 21 8.22 2.01 27.59
CA THR A 21 7.20 1.15 28.22
C THR A 21 7.20 -0.26 27.60
N SER A 22 6.76 -1.24 28.36
CA SER A 22 6.71 -2.63 27.87
C SER A 22 5.85 -2.79 26.60
N GLU A 23 4.88 -1.91 26.39
CA GLU A 23 3.98 -1.90 25.23
C GLU A 23 4.65 -1.45 23.93
N THR A 24 5.63 -0.54 24.00
CA THR A 24 6.30 0.00 22.81
C THR A 24 7.58 -0.78 22.45
N ARG A 25 8.16 -1.54 23.38
CA ARG A 25 9.36 -2.36 23.12
C ARG A 25 9.16 -3.39 22.01
N LYS A 26 8.03 -4.09 22.00
CA LYS A 26 7.74 -5.10 20.97
C LYS A 26 7.63 -4.49 19.57
N PRO A 27 6.82 -3.43 19.35
CA PRO A 27 6.76 -2.75 18.04
C PRO A 27 8.13 -2.21 17.57
N LEU A 28 8.94 -1.63 18.46
CA LEU A 28 10.26 -1.11 18.08
C LEU A 28 11.25 -2.23 17.70
N HIS A 29 11.19 -3.37 18.38
CA HIS A 29 12.00 -4.53 18.00
C HIS A 29 11.57 -5.06 16.61
N GLN A 30 10.26 -5.18 16.38
CA GLN A 30 9.72 -5.57 15.07
C GLN A 30 10.10 -4.58 13.97
N LEU A 31 10.09 -3.28 14.27
CA LEU A 31 10.50 -2.22 13.36
C LEU A 31 11.95 -2.41 12.89
N ASN A 32 12.87 -2.73 13.81
CA ASN A 32 14.26 -3.00 13.44
C ASN A 32 14.39 -4.19 12.48
N VAL A 33 13.63 -5.27 12.71
CA VAL A 33 13.61 -6.44 11.83
C VAL A 33 13.10 -6.06 10.43
N LEU A 34 12.04 -5.24 10.35
CA LEU A 34 11.51 -4.78 9.05
C LEU A 34 12.49 -3.86 8.32
N LEU A 35 13.20 -2.97 9.03
CA LEU A 35 14.22 -2.08 8.45
C LEU A 35 15.37 -2.85 7.82
N GLU A 36 15.78 -3.98 8.42
CA GLU A 36 16.79 -4.87 7.83
C GLU A 36 16.30 -5.62 6.58
N GLN A 37 15.01 -5.84 6.48
CA GLN A 37 14.40 -6.60 5.40
C GLN A 37 13.94 -5.74 4.22
N GLU A 38 13.61 -4.46 4.45
CA GLU A 38 12.96 -3.63 3.44
C GLU A 38 13.75 -3.54 2.12
N LEU A 39 15.09 -3.43 2.19
CA LEU A 39 15.93 -3.30 0.99
C LEU A 39 15.94 -4.56 0.12
N LYS A 40 15.64 -5.73 0.70
CA LYS A 40 15.64 -7.01 -0.01
C LYS A 40 14.42 -7.20 -0.92
N CYS A 41 13.35 -6.43 -0.68
CA CYS A 41 12.05 -6.58 -1.32
C CYS A 41 11.65 -5.34 -2.14
N GLN A 42 12.59 -4.42 -2.38
CA GLN A 42 12.30 -3.21 -3.16
C GLN A 42 12.37 -3.47 -4.67
N PRO A 43 11.49 -2.83 -5.45
CA PRO A 43 11.63 -2.74 -6.89
C PRO A 43 12.95 -2.05 -7.27
N LYS A 44 13.52 -2.40 -8.42
CA LYS A 44 14.72 -1.72 -8.90
C LYS A 44 14.39 -0.29 -9.34
N PHE A 45 14.93 0.68 -8.64
CA PHE A 45 14.71 2.11 -8.90
C PHE A 45 14.88 2.51 -10.37
N PHE A 46 15.95 2.04 -11.00
CA PHE A 46 16.22 2.36 -12.40
C PHE A 46 15.17 1.79 -13.35
N GLY A 47 14.67 0.57 -13.10
CA GLY A 47 13.60 -0.03 -13.89
C GLY A 47 12.28 0.76 -13.81
N LEU A 48 11.91 1.23 -12.62
CA LEU A 48 10.73 2.09 -12.44
C LEU A 48 10.90 3.46 -13.13
N ARG A 49 12.11 4.03 -13.11
CA ARG A 49 12.39 5.28 -13.84
C ARG A 49 12.21 5.15 -15.34
N ILE A 50 12.61 4.02 -15.94
CA ILE A 50 12.41 3.76 -17.37
C ILE A 50 10.90 3.77 -17.70
N ILE A 51 10.07 3.14 -16.86
CA ILE A 51 8.62 3.11 -17.05
C ILE A 51 8.01 4.51 -16.90
N GLU A 52 8.48 5.26 -15.90
CA GLU A 52 8.00 6.61 -15.61
C GLU A 52 8.31 7.60 -16.74
N SER A 53 9.50 7.52 -17.33
CA SER A 53 9.93 8.38 -18.42
C SER A 53 9.47 7.92 -19.82
N ALA A 54 8.82 6.76 -19.93
CA ALA A 54 8.38 6.22 -21.21
C ALA A 54 7.21 7.01 -21.80
N HIS A 55 7.34 7.41 -23.06
CA HIS A 55 6.25 8.00 -23.82
C HIS A 55 5.23 6.93 -24.25
N ASP A 56 3.97 7.29 -24.22
CA ASP A 56 2.87 6.41 -24.63
C ASP A 56 2.83 6.27 -26.17
N ASN A 57 3.43 5.23 -26.67
CA ASN A 57 3.43 4.86 -28.10
C ASN A 57 2.73 3.51 -28.36
N GLY A 58 2.02 2.98 -27.35
CA GLY A 58 1.31 1.70 -27.44
C GLY A 58 2.22 0.45 -27.39
N LEU A 59 3.54 0.60 -27.46
CA LEU A 59 4.50 -0.51 -27.55
C LEU A 59 5.25 -0.77 -26.24
N ARG A 60 5.31 0.22 -25.37
CA ARG A 60 6.09 0.17 -24.14
C ARG A 60 5.22 0.34 -22.91
N MET A 61 5.67 -0.24 -21.81
CA MET A 61 5.10 0.00 -20.49
C MET A 61 5.32 1.46 -20.08
N THR A 62 4.26 2.13 -19.62
CA THR A 62 4.29 3.52 -19.16
C THR A 62 3.75 3.61 -17.73
N ALA A 63 4.06 4.71 -17.04
CA ALA A 63 3.52 5.00 -15.72
C ALA A 63 1.98 4.96 -15.70
N ARG A 64 1.35 5.53 -16.74
CA ARG A 64 -0.11 5.56 -16.89
C ARG A 64 -0.72 4.17 -16.94
N LEU A 65 -0.14 3.26 -17.74
CA LEU A 65 -0.62 1.89 -17.85
C LEU A 65 -0.48 1.13 -16.53
N ARG A 66 0.68 1.25 -15.88
CA ARG A 66 0.90 0.64 -14.56
C ARG A 66 -0.07 1.18 -13.51
N ASP A 67 -0.26 2.50 -13.44
CA ASP A 67 -1.14 3.14 -12.45
C ASP A 67 -2.61 2.75 -12.69
N PHE A 68 -3.00 2.56 -13.96
CA PHE A 68 -4.32 2.07 -14.32
C PHE A 68 -4.53 0.61 -13.88
N GLU A 69 -3.57 -0.27 -14.17
CA GLU A 69 -3.60 -1.68 -13.74
C GLU A 69 -3.73 -1.79 -12.23
N VAL A 70 -2.96 -1.01 -11.45
CA VAL A 70 -3.04 -1.02 -9.98
C VAL A 70 -4.41 -0.58 -9.46
N LYS A 71 -5.09 0.35 -10.14
CA LYS A 71 -6.47 0.72 -9.78
C LYS A 71 -7.46 -0.41 -10.07
N ASP A 72 -7.27 -1.14 -11.16
CA ASP A 72 -8.09 -2.32 -11.47
C ASP A 72 -7.86 -3.43 -10.43
N LEU A 73 -6.60 -3.67 -10.02
CA LEU A 73 -6.26 -4.60 -8.94
C LEU A 73 -6.86 -4.16 -7.60
N LEU A 74 -6.86 -2.86 -7.28
CA LEU A 74 -7.54 -2.33 -6.10
C LEU A 74 -9.06 -2.60 -6.14
N SER A 75 -9.66 -2.53 -7.33
CA SER A 75 -11.07 -2.87 -7.51
C SER A 75 -11.34 -4.35 -7.19
N LEU A 76 -10.43 -5.26 -7.57
CA LEU A 76 -10.51 -6.69 -7.22
C LEU A 76 -10.32 -6.92 -5.72
N ILE A 77 -9.35 -6.27 -5.10
CA ILE A 77 -9.13 -6.31 -3.64
C ILE A 77 -10.43 -5.92 -2.90
N GLN A 78 -11.05 -4.82 -3.30
CA GLN A 78 -12.30 -4.35 -2.69
C GLN A 78 -13.48 -5.27 -2.98
N PHE A 79 -13.54 -5.84 -4.19
CA PHE A 79 -14.59 -6.77 -4.59
C PHE A 79 -14.57 -8.06 -3.74
N PHE A 80 -13.38 -8.63 -3.51
CA PHE A 80 -13.21 -9.83 -2.70
C PHE A 80 -13.17 -9.56 -1.19
N GLY A 81 -13.09 -8.30 -0.77
CA GLY A 81 -13.02 -7.89 0.64
C GLY A 81 -11.65 -8.16 1.28
N PHE A 82 -10.58 -8.21 0.49
CA PHE A 82 -9.23 -8.38 0.99
C PHE A 82 -8.66 -7.10 1.60
N GLY A 83 -7.67 -7.26 2.49
CA GLY A 83 -7.08 -6.17 3.25
C GLY A 83 -6.06 -5.33 2.49
N THR A 84 -5.58 -4.29 3.15
CA THR A 84 -4.53 -3.40 2.65
C THR A 84 -3.19 -4.13 2.52
N GLU A 85 -2.94 -5.14 3.35
CA GLU A 85 -1.74 -5.98 3.26
C GLU A 85 -1.67 -6.68 1.90
N THR A 86 -2.72 -7.42 1.54
CA THR A 86 -2.82 -8.15 0.26
C THR A 86 -2.64 -7.22 -0.93
N PHE A 87 -3.23 -6.02 -0.88
CA PHE A 87 -3.04 -5.01 -1.92
C PHE A 87 -1.58 -4.51 -1.99
N SER A 88 -0.98 -4.19 -0.85
CA SER A 88 0.41 -3.70 -0.79
C SER A 88 1.41 -4.75 -1.29
N VAL A 89 1.17 -6.02 -0.96
CA VAL A 89 1.98 -7.15 -1.45
C VAL A 89 1.78 -7.33 -2.96
N THR A 90 0.55 -7.26 -3.46
CA THR A 90 0.23 -7.32 -4.89
C THR A 90 1.00 -6.27 -5.69
N VAL A 91 0.95 -5.01 -5.23
CA VAL A 91 1.65 -3.90 -5.89
C VAL A 91 3.16 -4.07 -5.82
N ASN A 92 3.68 -4.54 -4.69
CA ASN A 92 5.11 -4.80 -4.54
C ASN A 92 5.61 -5.87 -5.53
N TYR A 93 4.89 -6.98 -5.69
CA TYR A 93 5.24 -8.01 -6.68
C TYR A 93 5.21 -7.47 -8.10
N LEU A 94 4.17 -6.73 -8.45
CA LEU A 94 4.02 -6.11 -9.77
C LEU A 94 5.20 -5.18 -10.07
N ASP A 95 5.51 -4.27 -9.16
CA ASP A 95 6.59 -3.30 -9.35
C ASP A 95 7.98 -3.94 -9.36
N GLN A 96 8.21 -4.96 -8.52
CA GLN A 96 9.45 -5.74 -8.59
C GLN A 96 9.60 -6.42 -9.96
N PHE A 97 8.54 -7.03 -10.47
CA PHE A 97 8.55 -7.70 -11.75
C PHE A 97 8.78 -6.72 -12.91
N LEU A 98 7.98 -5.66 -12.97
CA LEU A 98 8.09 -4.62 -14.01
C LEU A 98 9.44 -3.89 -13.99
N SER A 99 10.07 -3.76 -12.83
CA SER A 99 11.39 -3.14 -12.71
C SER A 99 12.55 -4.02 -13.22
N LYS A 100 12.31 -5.31 -13.39
CA LYS A 100 13.31 -6.30 -13.85
C LYS A 100 13.04 -6.79 -15.27
N MET A 101 11.78 -6.77 -15.73
CA MET A 101 11.33 -7.38 -16.96
C MET A 101 10.69 -6.37 -17.92
N LYS A 102 11.02 -6.48 -19.20
CA LYS A 102 10.33 -5.72 -20.26
C LYS A 102 9.00 -6.39 -20.56
N VAL A 103 7.90 -5.77 -20.15
CA VAL A 103 6.55 -6.27 -20.38
C VAL A 103 5.89 -5.46 -21.49
N GLN A 104 5.26 -6.14 -22.44
CA GLN A 104 4.41 -5.48 -23.44
C GLN A 104 3.05 -5.11 -22.80
N PRO A 105 2.44 -3.98 -23.16
CA PRO A 105 1.16 -3.55 -22.60
C PRO A 105 0.06 -4.61 -22.62
N LYS A 106 -0.03 -5.40 -23.70
CA LYS A 106 -1.04 -6.47 -23.84
C LYS A 106 -0.94 -7.60 -22.82
N HIS A 107 0.22 -7.76 -22.16
CA HIS A 107 0.44 -8.79 -21.13
C HIS A 107 0.31 -8.27 -19.71
N LEU A 108 0.13 -6.94 -19.53
CA LEU A 108 0.09 -6.32 -18.22
C LEU A 108 -1.01 -6.92 -17.33
N GLY A 109 -2.21 -7.09 -17.86
CA GLY A 109 -3.33 -7.67 -17.11
C GLY A 109 -3.07 -9.10 -16.63
N CYS A 110 -2.36 -9.92 -17.44
CA CYS A 110 -1.97 -11.26 -17.00
C CYS A 110 -0.95 -11.18 -15.85
N VAL A 111 0.07 -10.33 -15.98
CA VAL A 111 1.07 -10.10 -14.93
C VAL A 111 0.41 -9.59 -13.66
N GLY A 112 -0.44 -8.55 -13.76
CA GLY A 112 -1.14 -7.97 -12.63
C GLY A 112 -2.01 -8.97 -11.89
N LEU A 113 -2.84 -9.72 -12.63
CA LEU A 113 -3.72 -10.72 -12.04
C LEU A 113 -2.95 -11.88 -11.39
N SER A 114 -1.81 -12.29 -11.97
CA SER A 114 -0.95 -13.31 -11.35
C SER A 114 -0.27 -12.79 -10.08
N CYS A 115 0.15 -11.51 -10.04
CA CYS A 115 0.65 -10.87 -8.82
C CYS A 115 -0.42 -10.84 -7.74
N PHE A 116 -1.66 -10.48 -8.08
CA PHE A 116 -2.80 -10.50 -7.17
C PHE A 116 -3.05 -11.92 -6.63
N TYR A 117 -3.13 -12.93 -7.51
CA TYR A 117 -3.40 -14.30 -7.11
C TYR A 117 -2.32 -14.86 -6.20
N LEU A 118 -1.05 -14.60 -6.51
CA LEU A 118 0.08 -14.98 -5.66
C LEU A 118 0.04 -14.27 -4.30
N ALA A 119 -0.30 -12.96 -4.28
CA ALA A 119 -0.41 -12.20 -3.04
C ALA A 119 -1.53 -12.74 -2.16
N VAL A 120 -2.71 -13.02 -2.72
CA VAL A 120 -3.83 -13.63 -1.98
C VAL A 120 -3.41 -14.96 -1.36
N LYS A 121 -2.73 -15.83 -2.10
CA LYS A 121 -2.23 -17.11 -1.56
C LYS A 121 -1.18 -16.94 -0.47
N ALA A 122 -0.45 -15.82 -0.47
CA ALA A 122 0.60 -15.55 0.50
C ALA A 122 0.10 -14.88 1.79
N THR A 123 -1.03 -14.16 1.74
CA THR A 123 -1.52 -13.31 2.84
C THR A 123 -2.87 -13.71 3.41
N GLU A 124 -3.69 -14.44 2.64
CA GLU A 124 -5.04 -14.81 3.05
C GLU A 124 -5.11 -16.28 3.47
N GLU A 125 -6.14 -16.64 4.23
CA GLU A 125 -6.42 -18.04 4.55
C GLU A 125 -6.82 -18.82 3.28
N GLU A 126 -6.41 -20.07 3.17
CA GLU A 126 -6.64 -20.93 2.00
C GLU A 126 -8.13 -20.96 1.57
N ARG A 127 -9.05 -20.98 2.53
CA ARG A 127 -10.50 -20.95 2.28
C ARG A 127 -11.01 -19.67 1.62
N ASN A 128 -10.26 -18.58 1.68
CA ASN A 128 -10.59 -17.28 1.10
C ASN A 128 -9.96 -17.09 -0.30
N VAL A 129 -9.08 -18.00 -0.72
CA VAL A 129 -8.44 -17.92 -2.04
C VAL A 129 -9.45 -18.22 -3.14
N PRO A 130 -9.71 -17.30 -4.08
CA PRO A 130 -10.65 -17.52 -5.17
C PRO A 130 -10.17 -18.62 -6.12
N LEU A 131 -11.10 -19.31 -6.76
CA LEU A 131 -10.76 -20.21 -7.86
C LEU A 131 -10.17 -19.41 -9.03
N ALA A 132 -9.10 -19.93 -9.64
CA ALA A 132 -8.45 -19.27 -10.77
C ALA A 132 -9.43 -19.00 -11.93
N THR A 133 -10.36 -19.92 -12.17
CA THR A 133 -11.43 -19.78 -13.18
C THR A 133 -12.34 -18.60 -12.90
N ASP A 134 -12.73 -18.39 -11.63
CA ASP A 134 -13.60 -17.30 -11.23
C ASP A 134 -12.88 -15.96 -11.28
N LEU A 135 -11.61 -15.95 -10.85
CA LEU A 135 -10.77 -14.77 -10.92
C LEU A 135 -10.62 -14.25 -12.36
N ILE A 136 -10.31 -15.13 -13.33
CA ILE A 136 -10.21 -14.76 -14.74
C ILE A 136 -11.56 -14.27 -15.28
N ARG A 137 -12.66 -14.92 -14.92
CA ARG A 137 -14.00 -14.52 -15.34
C ARG A 137 -14.40 -13.13 -14.82
N ILE A 138 -14.09 -12.84 -13.56
CA ILE A 138 -14.40 -11.54 -12.94
C ILE A 138 -13.51 -10.43 -13.51
N SER A 139 -12.23 -10.70 -13.74
CA SER A 139 -11.30 -9.73 -14.30
C SER A 139 -11.59 -9.40 -15.78
N GLN A 140 -12.34 -10.24 -16.48
CA GLN A 140 -12.65 -10.13 -17.91
C GLN A 140 -11.43 -10.14 -18.84
N TYR A 141 -10.30 -10.61 -18.38
CA TYR A 141 -9.12 -10.79 -19.21
C TYR A 141 -9.27 -11.99 -20.16
N ARG A 142 -8.64 -11.88 -21.33
CA ARG A 142 -8.68 -12.92 -22.37
C ARG A 142 -7.44 -13.82 -22.30
N PHE A 143 -7.26 -14.51 -21.19
CA PHE A 143 -6.22 -15.54 -21.04
C PHE A 143 -6.78 -16.71 -20.24
N THR A 144 -6.07 -17.85 -20.29
CA THR A 144 -6.52 -19.11 -19.68
C THR A 144 -5.97 -19.29 -18.26
N VAL A 145 -6.50 -20.27 -17.53
CA VAL A 145 -5.94 -20.68 -16.23
C VAL A 145 -4.49 -21.15 -16.41
N SER A 146 -4.18 -21.84 -17.52
CA SER A 146 -2.81 -22.27 -17.81
C SER A 146 -1.85 -21.09 -17.99
N ASP A 147 -2.31 -19.99 -18.60
CA ASP A 147 -1.50 -18.76 -18.73
C ASP A 147 -1.25 -18.13 -17.37
N LEU A 148 -2.28 -18.10 -16.50
CA LEU A 148 -2.16 -17.59 -15.13
C LEU A 148 -1.12 -18.38 -14.32
N MET A 149 -1.21 -19.73 -14.36
CA MET A 149 -0.27 -20.60 -13.65
C MET A 149 1.16 -20.46 -14.17
N ARG A 150 1.35 -20.43 -15.49
CA ARG A 150 2.68 -20.21 -16.09
C ARG A 150 3.26 -18.85 -15.70
N MET A 151 2.43 -17.79 -15.68
CA MET A 151 2.89 -16.47 -15.27
C MET A 151 3.25 -16.44 -13.79
N GLU A 152 2.55 -17.17 -12.95
CA GLU A 152 2.87 -17.31 -11.54
C GLU A 152 4.24 -17.99 -11.32
N GLU A 153 4.57 -19.04 -12.07
CA GLU A 153 5.89 -19.68 -12.04
C GLU A 153 6.99 -18.67 -12.42
N ILE A 154 6.78 -17.90 -13.50
CA ILE A 154 7.71 -16.85 -13.92
C ILE A 154 7.87 -15.78 -12.84
N LEU A 155 6.79 -15.37 -12.18
CA LEU A 155 6.82 -14.44 -11.08
C LEU A 155 7.66 -14.96 -9.91
N LEU A 156 7.42 -16.20 -9.48
CA LEU A 156 8.18 -16.85 -8.40
C LEU A 156 9.67 -16.91 -8.72
N GLU A 157 10.04 -17.25 -9.94
CA GLU A 157 11.44 -17.23 -10.39
C GLU A 157 12.04 -15.82 -10.29
N LYS A 158 11.35 -14.78 -10.81
CA LYS A 158 11.86 -13.40 -10.81
C LYS A 158 11.85 -12.75 -9.43
N LEU A 159 11.00 -13.21 -8.53
CA LEU A 159 10.99 -12.85 -7.11
C LEU A 159 12.00 -13.69 -6.29
N CYS A 160 12.71 -14.63 -6.93
CA CYS A 160 13.66 -15.55 -6.27
C CYS A 160 13.00 -16.34 -5.14
N GLY A 161 11.75 -16.76 -5.29
CA GLY A 161 10.96 -17.47 -4.28
C GLY A 161 10.56 -16.62 -3.05
N LYS A 162 10.86 -15.33 -3.03
CA LYS A 162 10.57 -14.44 -1.90
C LYS A 162 9.13 -13.95 -1.95
N VAL A 163 8.22 -14.76 -1.42
CA VAL A 163 6.79 -14.41 -1.31
C VAL A 163 6.47 -13.61 -0.03
N LYS A 164 7.30 -13.71 1.01
CA LYS A 164 7.17 -12.85 2.19
C LYS A 164 7.95 -11.56 1.97
N VAL A 165 7.23 -10.46 1.77
CA VAL A 165 7.81 -9.15 1.47
C VAL A 165 7.44 -8.13 2.53
N THR A 166 8.39 -7.25 2.84
CA THR A 166 8.16 -6.10 3.73
C THR A 166 7.68 -4.92 2.88
N THR A 167 6.47 -4.44 3.16
CA THR A 167 5.82 -3.34 2.44
C THR A 167 5.58 -2.14 3.34
N ALA A 168 5.20 -1.00 2.76
CA ALA A 168 4.85 0.20 3.52
C ALA A 168 3.67 -0.01 4.49
N PHE A 169 2.80 -0.98 4.23
CA PHE A 169 1.71 -1.34 5.14
C PHE A 169 2.24 -1.85 6.49
N HIS A 170 3.23 -2.74 6.49
CA HIS A 170 3.84 -3.26 7.72
C HIS A 170 4.48 -2.15 8.56
N PHE A 171 5.18 -1.21 7.91
CA PHE A 171 5.73 -0.04 8.59
C PHE A 171 4.63 0.88 9.12
N LEU A 172 3.58 1.11 8.32
CA LEU A 172 2.46 1.96 8.73
C LEU A 172 1.78 1.43 10.00
N GLN A 173 1.56 0.11 10.07
CA GLN A 173 1.00 -0.53 11.26
C GLN A 173 1.90 -0.38 12.49
N LEU A 174 3.21 -0.61 12.36
CA LEU A 174 4.14 -0.48 13.49
C LEU A 174 4.29 0.96 13.95
N TYR A 175 4.47 1.90 13.04
CA TYR A 175 4.54 3.32 13.38
C TYR A 175 3.24 3.79 14.03
N HIS A 176 2.09 3.41 13.48
CA HIS A 176 0.79 3.70 14.06
C HIS A 176 0.69 3.15 15.49
N SER A 177 1.11 1.90 15.72
CA SER A 177 1.08 1.27 17.05
C SER A 177 1.94 2.03 18.07
N VAL A 178 3.14 2.46 17.68
CA VAL A 178 4.04 3.25 18.53
C VAL A 178 3.41 4.60 18.85
N LEU A 179 2.93 5.34 17.85
CA LEU A 179 2.31 6.64 18.02
C LEU A 179 1.00 6.57 18.83
N HIS A 180 0.19 5.54 18.56
CA HIS A 180 -1.05 5.31 19.29
C HIS A 180 -0.82 5.03 20.79
N GLY A 181 0.31 4.37 21.13
CA GLY A 181 0.73 4.15 22.52
C GLY A 181 1.06 5.44 23.27
N SER A 182 1.56 6.48 22.58
CA SER A 182 1.93 7.77 23.17
C SER A 182 0.76 8.76 23.31
N LEU A 183 -0.40 8.46 22.74
CA LEU A 183 -1.58 9.34 22.77
C LEU A 183 -2.49 9.05 23.97
N SER A 184 -3.13 10.11 24.49
CA SER A 184 -4.23 10.00 25.46
C SER A 184 -5.46 9.34 24.82
N CYS A 185 -6.32 8.71 25.64
CA CYS A 185 -7.47 7.93 25.19
C CYS A 185 -8.42 8.72 24.26
N GLU A 186 -8.63 10.00 24.51
CA GLU A 186 -9.49 10.87 23.69
C GLU A 186 -8.87 11.14 22.30
N ARG A 187 -7.55 11.33 22.24
CA ARG A 187 -6.83 11.68 21.01
C ARG A 187 -6.54 10.49 20.12
N LYS A 188 -6.55 9.29 20.66
CA LYS A 188 -6.43 8.04 19.89
C LYS A 188 -7.45 7.95 18.76
N LYS A 189 -8.64 8.53 18.93
CA LYS A 189 -9.71 8.54 17.91
C LYS A 189 -9.34 9.35 16.66
N HIS A 190 -8.42 10.33 16.79
CA HIS A 190 -8.00 11.17 15.67
C HIS A 190 -6.94 10.50 14.79
N LEU A 191 -6.19 9.53 15.31
CA LEU A 191 -5.24 8.75 14.53
C LEU A 191 -5.92 7.48 13.94
N ASN A 192 -6.77 7.69 12.95
CA ASN A 192 -7.60 6.63 12.36
C ASN A 192 -6.79 5.76 11.39
N SER A 193 -6.62 4.47 11.72
CA SER A 193 -5.89 3.51 10.90
C SER A 193 -6.51 3.28 9.52
N GLU A 194 -7.86 3.25 9.43
CA GLU A 194 -8.55 3.05 8.14
C GLU A 194 -8.28 4.19 7.17
N ARG A 195 -8.22 5.45 7.67
CA ARG A 195 -7.87 6.62 6.87
C ARG A 195 -6.42 6.54 6.38
N LEU A 196 -5.48 6.17 7.24
CA LEU A 196 -4.07 5.99 6.88
C LEU A 196 -3.90 4.88 5.83
N GLU A 197 -4.62 3.78 5.97
CA GLU A 197 -4.63 2.70 4.98
C GLU A 197 -5.24 3.14 3.65
N ALA A 198 -6.31 3.95 3.67
CA ALA A 198 -6.89 4.52 2.46
C ALA A 198 -5.90 5.47 1.75
N GLN A 199 -5.16 6.28 2.50
CA GLN A 199 -4.09 7.12 1.96
C GLN A 199 -2.96 6.28 1.35
N LEU A 200 -2.56 5.19 2.01
CA LEU A 200 -1.55 4.26 1.47
C LEU A 200 -2.03 3.59 0.16
N LYS A 201 -3.29 3.16 0.10
CA LYS A 201 -3.89 2.62 -1.13
C LYS A 201 -3.86 3.63 -2.27
N ALA A 202 -4.17 4.90 -2.00
CA ALA A 202 -4.06 5.97 -2.98
C ALA A 202 -2.60 6.17 -3.46
N CYS A 203 -1.64 6.13 -2.54
CA CYS A 203 -0.21 6.24 -2.85
C CYS A 203 0.27 5.09 -3.75
N HIS A 204 -0.17 3.85 -3.49
CA HIS A 204 0.16 2.70 -4.32
C HIS A 204 -0.34 2.82 -5.77
N CYS A 205 -1.39 3.60 -6.02
CA CYS A 205 -1.90 3.87 -7.37
C CYS A 205 -1.00 4.80 -8.20
N ARG A 206 0.14 5.25 -7.68
CA ARG A 206 1.09 6.16 -8.36
C ARG A 206 2.49 5.58 -8.35
N ILE A 207 3.01 5.22 -9.52
CA ILE A 207 4.34 4.61 -9.69
C ILE A 207 5.47 5.45 -9.08
N VAL A 208 5.34 6.77 -9.09
CA VAL A 208 6.35 7.67 -8.51
C VAL A 208 6.62 7.33 -7.04
N LEU A 209 5.59 6.96 -6.28
CA LEU A 209 5.69 6.63 -4.86
C LEU A 209 6.24 5.22 -4.60
N SER A 210 6.20 4.33 -5.60
CA SER A 210 6.84 2.99 -5.52
C SER A 210 8.37 3.05 -5.48
N LYS A 211 8.96 4.21 -5.74
CA LYS A 211 10.40 4.44 -5.64
C LYS A 211 10.86 4.77 -4.22
N ALA A 212 9.93 5.17 -3.36
CA ALA A 212 10.20 5.40 -1.95
C ALA A 212 10.52 4.10 -1.22
N LYS A 213 11.40 4.16 -0.22
CA LYS A 213 11.51 3.04 0.72
C LYS A 213 10.19 2.85 1.46
N PRO A 214 9.78 1.61 1.75
CA PRO A 214 8.56 1.31 2.50
C PRO A 214 8.44 2.10 3.82
N SER A 215 9.52 2.16 4.60
CA SER A 215 9.59 2.91 5.86
C SER A 215 9.34 4.41 5.66
N VAL A 216 9.98 4.99 4.62
CA VAL A 216 9.87 6.42 4.31
C VAL A 216 8.45 6.77 3.84
N LEU A 217 7.85 5.95 2.97
CA LEU A 217 6.48 6.17 2.49
C LEU A 217 5.49 6.15 3.66
N ALA A 218 5.59 5.14 4.53
CA ALA A 218 4.72 5.01 5.70
C ALA A 218 4.86 6.19 6.65
N LEU A 219 6.10 6.61 6.97
CA LEU A 219 6.33 7.74 7.85
C LEU A 219 5.89 9.07 7.22
N SER A 220 6.01 9.23 5.90
CA SER A 220 5.53 10.43 5.18
C SER A 220 4.02 10.60 5.29
N ILE A 221 3.25 9.50 5.19
CA ILE A 221 1.79 9.51 5.35
C ILE A 221 1.42 9.92 6.79
N LEU A 222 2.07 9.33 7.78
CA LEU A 222 1.83 9.64 9.19
C LEU A 222 2.21 11.07 9.56
N ALA A 223 3.34 11.58 9.03
CA ALA A 223 3.78 12.93 9.26
C ALA A 223 2.78 13.97 8.72
N LEU A 224 2.20 13.74 7.55
CA LEU A 224 1.14 14.60 7.00
C LEU A 224 -0.11 14.59 7.87
N GLU A 225 -0.57 13.43 8.30
CA GLU A 225 -1.77 13.32 9.15
C GLU A 225 -1.56 13.97 10.51
N ALA A 226 -0.34 13.84 11.09
CA ALA A 226 -0.01 14.46 12.37
C ALA A 226 0.09 16.00 12.26
N GLU A 227 0.74 16.52 11.23
CA GLU A 227 0.83 17.98 11.01
C GLU A 227 -0.56 18.61 10.85
N GLU A 228 -1.50 17.91 10.22
CA GLU A 228 -2.86 18.40 10.00
C GLU A 228 -3.72 18.35 11.28
N LYS A 229 -3.61 17.27 12.08
CA LYS A 229 -4.59 16.96 13.12
C LYS A 229 -4.05 16.78 14.53
N LEU A 230 -2.78 16.41 14.65
CA LEU A 230 -2.17 15.96 15.91
C LEU A 230 -0.75 16.53 16.07
N PRO A 231 -0.60 17.87 16.21
CA PRO A 231 0.72 18.50 16.28
C PRO A 231 1.58 17.98 17.44
N GLU A 232 0.99 17.42 18.49
CA GLU A 232 1.70 16.78 19.59
C GLU A 232 2.47 15.51 19.20
N LEU A 233 2.16 14.91 18.03
CA LEU A 233 2.89 13.74 17.53
C LEU A 233 4.16 14.10 16.75
N VAL A 234 4.43 15.37 16.50
CA VAL A 234 5.60 15.81 15.72
C VAL A 234 6.90 15.28 16.33
N GLU A 235 7.07 15.41 17.65
CA GLU A 235 8.25 14.90 18.35
C GLU A 235 8.38 13.37 18.26
N ALA A 236 7.26 12.65 18.38
CA ALA A 236 7.25 11.18 18.25
C ALA A 236 7.58 10.73 16.82
N ILE A 237 7.17 11.51 15.81
CA ILE A 237 7.52 11.28 14.41
C ILE A 237 9.01 11.55 14.17
N GLU A 238 9.57 12.63 14.75
CA GLU A 238 11.00 12.90 14.70
C GLU A 238 11.81 11.77 15.33
N TYR A 239 11.36 11.25 16.47
CA TYR A 239 11.96 10.07 17.08
C TYR A 239 11.95 8.86 16.14
N LEU A 240 10.80 8.54 15.53
CA LEU A 240 10.68 7.43 14.58
C LEU A 240 11.54 7.66 13.33
N GLN A 241 11.66 8.89 12.85
CA GLN A 241 12.53 9.28 11.75
C GLN A 241 13.99 8.97 12.07
N ILE A 242 14.47 9.41 13.24
CA ILE A 242 15.86 9.17 13.70
C ILE A 242 16.10 7.67 13.90
N HIS A 243 15.17 6.97 14.57
CA HIS A 243 15.26 5.54 14.81
C HIS A 243 15.34 4.73 13.51
N SER A 244 14.55 5.11 12.52
CA SER A 244 14.53 4.48 11.19
C SER A 244 15.67 4.96 10.27
N LYS A 245 16.54 5.84 10.75
CA LYS A 245 17.68 6.42 10.00
C LYS A 245 17.23 7.09 8.69
N ILE A 246 16.06 7.74 8.71
CA ILE A 246 15.51 8.46 7.57
C ILE A 246 16.04 9.89 7.59
N ASN A 247 16.63 10.34 6.48
CA ASN A 247 17.12 11.71 6.37
C ASN A 247 15.94 12.70 6.31
N GLY A 248 16.02 13.82 7.03
CA GLY A 248 14.97 14.83 7.06
C GLY A 248 14.63 15.44 5.68
N ARG A 249 15.61 15.62 4.80
CA ARG A 249 15.36 16.05 3.42
C ARG A 249 14.64 14.99 2.60
N GLU A 250 14.99 13.71 2.82
CA GLU A 250 14.33 12.57 2.17
C GLU A 250 12.86 12.50 2.62
N LEU A 251 12.58 12.61 3.92
CA LEU A 251 11.22 12.62 4.46
C LEU A 251 10.40 13.80 3.90
N SER A 252 10.96 15.02 3.92
CA SER A 252 10.27 16.21 3.39
C SER A 252 9.93 16.09 1.92
N PHE A 253 10.85 15.55 1.10
CA PHE A 253 10.63 15.32 -0.31
C PHE A 253 9.48 14.34 -0.57
N TRP A 254 9.49 13.18 0.11
CA TRP A 254 8.43 12.18 -0.08
C TRP A 254 7.09 12.63 0.51
N LYS A 255 7.10 13.36 1.62
CA LYS A 255 5.91 13.97 2.20
C LYS A 255 5.23 14.93 1.20
N GLU A 256 5.99 15.79 0.52
CA GLU A 256 5.44 16.67 -0.52
C GLU A 256 4.81 15.87 -1.68
N LEU A 257 5.47 14.81 -2.14
CA LEU A 257 4.91 13.96 -3.20
C LEU A 257 3.66 13.20 -2.76
N VAL A 258 3.62 12.71 -1.53
CA VAL A 258 2.43 12.08 -0.94
C VAL A 258 1.28 13.09 -0.88
N SER A 259 1.51 14.31 -0.39
CA SER A 259 0.51 15.37 -0.33
C SER A 259 -0.08 15.66 -1.72
N LYS A 260 0.76 15.85 -2.73
CA LYS A 260 0.31 16.03 -4.13
C LYS A 260 -0.52 14.86 -4.64
N CYS A 261 -0.09 13.64 -4.35
CA CYS A 261 -0.81 12.42 -4.74
C CYS A 261 -2.20 12.36 -4.10
N LEU A 262 -2.32 12.65 -2.81
CA LEU A 262 -3.59 12.63 -2.10
C LEU A 262 -4.55 13.71 -2.60
N LEU A 263 -4.07 14.91 -2.88
CA LEU A 263 -4.85 15.98 -3.51
C LEU A 263 -5.37 15.58 -4.90
N GLU A 264 -4.51 15.00 -5.75
CA GLU A 264 -4.91 14.51 -7.07
C GLU A 264 -5.94 13.38 -6.95
N TYR A 265 -5.75 12.44 -6.02
CA TYR A 265 -6.67 11.32 -5.80
C TYR A 265 -8.04 11.78 -5.29
N SER A 266 -8.09 12.84 -4.51
CA SER A 266 -9.33 13.44 -4.01
C SER A 266 -10.08 14.25 -5.07
N SER A 267 -9.41 14.61 -6.16
CA SER A 267 -10.04 15.42 -7.22
C SER A 267 -11.11 14.62 -8.01
N SER A 268 -12.12 15.30 -8.51
CA SER A 268 -13.16 14.72 -9.38
C SER A 268 -12.64 14.17 -10.70
N LYS A 269 -11.45 14.59 -11.12
CA LYS A 269 -10.79 14.15 -12.36
C LYS A 269 -10.09 12.79 -12.23
N CYS A 270 -9.87 12.31 -11.00
CA CYS A 270 -9.21 11.02 -10.79
C CYS A 270 -10.21 9.88 -10.98
N SER A 271 -9.90 8.93 -11.87
CA SER A 271 -10.66 7.69 -11.98
C SER A 271 -10.40 6.85 -10.74
N LYS A 272 -11.45 6.60 -9.97
CA LYS A 272 -11.40 5.76 -8.76
C LYS A 272 -11.63 4.28 -9.10
N PRO A 273 -11.28 3.35 -8.19
CA PRO A 273 -11.63 1.95 -8.35
C PRO A 273 -13.13 1.76 -8.60
N ASN A 274 -13.47 0.90 -9.54
CA ASN A 274 -14.87 0.70 -9.94
C ASN A 274 -15.40 -0.66 -9.52
N VAL A 275 -15.68 -0.82 -8.23
CA VAL A 275 -16.25 -2.05 -7.67
C VAL A 275 -17.66 -2.33 -8.20
N GLN A 276 -18.42 -1.28 -8.54
CA GLN A 276 -19.79 -1.44 -9.07
C GLN A 276 -19.79 -2.14 -10.43
N LYS A 277 -18.79 -1.87 -11.28
CA LYS A 277 -18.61 -2.59 -12.54
C LYS A 277 -18.42 -4.08 -12.29
N LEU A 278 -17.59 -4.46 -11.32
CA LEU A 278 -17.35 -5.86 -10.97
C LEU A 278 -18.61 -6.51 -10.37
N LYS A 279 -19.32 -5.82 -9.48
CA LYS A 279 -20.62 -6.29 -8.94
C LYS A 279 -21.64 -6.51 -10.05
N TRP A 280 -21.70 -5.61 -11.04
CA TRP A 280 -22.60 -5.76 -12.18
C TRP A 280 -22.24 -6.97 -13.05
N ILE A 281 -20.95 -7.20 -13.34
CA ILE A 281 -20.47 -8.37 -14.07
C ILE A 281 -20.93 -9.66 -13.37
N VAL A 282 -20.85 -9.70 -12.05
CA VAL A 282 -21.20 -10.87 -11.23
C VAL A 282 -22.72 -11.00 -11.03
N SER A 283 -23.48 -9.90 -11.08
CA SER A 283 -24.94 -9.91 -10.82
C SER A 283 -25.80 -10.63 -11.86
N GLY A 284 -25.24 -10.94 -13.05
CA GLY A 284 -25.91 -11.71 -14.10
C GLY A 284 -25.96 -13.21 -13.81
N ARG A 285 -25.99 -14.04 -14.85
CA ARG A 285 -26.00 -15.53 -14.74
C ARG A 285 -24.84 -16.08 -13.91
N THR A 286 -23.71 -15.35 -13.88
CA THR A 286 -22.48 -15.68 -13.16
C THR A 286 -22.67 -15.62 -11.64
N ALA A 287 -23.52 -14.73 -11.13
CA ALA A 287 -23.77 -14.60 -9.69
C ALA A 287 -24.37 -15.86 -9.07
N ARG A 288 -25.17 -16.60 -9.83
CA ARG A 288 -25.76 -17.85 -9.33
C ARG A 288 -24.74 -18.97 -9.19
N GLN A 289 -23.71 -18.99 -10.03
CA GLN A 289 -22.63 -19.99 -9.97
C GLN A 289 -21.61 -19.65 -8.89
N LEU A 290 -21.36 -18.35 -8.65
CA LEU A 290 -20.44 -17.86 -7.62
C LEU A 290 -21.07 -17.88 -6.21
N LYS A 291 -22.39 -17.94 -6.07
CA LYS A 291 -23.08 -17.95 -4.77
C LYS A 291 -22.66 -19.09 -3.84
N HIS A 292 -22.20 -20.21 -4.37
CA HIS A 292 -21.73 -21.32 -3.56
C HIS A 292 -20.31 -21.16 -3.05
N SER A 293 -19.49 -20.30 -3.68
CA SER A 293 -18.08 -20.09 -3.31
C SER A 293 -17.85 -18.83 -2.46
N TYR A 294 -18.76 -17.84 -2.51
CA TYR A 294 -18.53 -16.50 -1.92
C TYR A 294 -19.73 -15.99 -1.12
N TYR A 295 -20.05 -16.63 -0.02
CA TYR A 295 -21.13 -16.20 0.89
C TYR A 295 -20.91 -14.81 1.51
N ARG A 296 -19.72 -14.19 1.36
CA ARG A 296 -19.35 -12.89 1.94
C ARG A 296 -19.56 -11.68 1.03
N ILE A 297 -19.92 -11.84 -0.24
CA ILE A 297 -20.11 -10.71 -1.17
C ILE A 297 -21.30 -9.82 -0.76
N ALA A 298 -22.24 -10.33 0.05
CA ALA A 298 -23.41 -9.59 0.51
C ALA A 298 -23.11 -8.49 1.55
N HIS A 299 -21.94 -8.49 2.17
CA HIS A 299 -21.59 -7.60 3.28
C HIS A 299 -20.29 -6.83 3.04
N LEU A 300 -19.99 -6.47 1.78
CA LEU A 300 -18.91 -5.51 1.53
C LEU A 300 -19.28 -4.18 2.17
N PRO A 301 -18.49 -3.69 3.17
CA PRO A 301 -18.68 -2.34 3.66
C PRO A 301 -18.53 -1.39 2.49
N THR A 302 -19.58 -0.67 2.18
CA THR A 302 -19.49 0.51 1.32
C THR A 302 -18.57 1.47 2.04
N ILE A 303 -17.40 1.77 1.45
CA ILE A 303 -16.61 2.91 1.90
C ILE A 303 -17.53 4.12 1.67
N PRO A 304 -17.92 4.85 2.73
CA PRO A 304 -18.76 6.01 2.53
C PRO A 304 -17.99 6.96 1.61
N GLU A 305 -18.60 7.39 0.51
CA GLU A 305 -18.02 8.40 -0.40
C GLU A 305 -17.77 9.73 0.32
N THR A 306 -18.29 9.88 1.54
CA THR A 306 -18.22 11.07 2.41
C THR A 306 -16.98 11.13 3.32
N GLY A 307 -16.09 10.13 3.30
CA GLY A 307 -14.89 10.12 4.16
C GLY A 307 -13.74 11.01 3.68
N PHE A 308 -13.82 11.55 2.48
CA PHE A 308 -12.86 12.49 1.95
C PHE A 308 -13.55 13.86 1.77
N LEU A 309 -13.30 14.77 2.68
CA LEU A 309 -13.69 16.18 2.60
C LEU A 309 -15.21 16.46 2.63
N LYS A 310 -15.79 16.56 3.81
CA LYS A 310 -16.80 17.54 4.17
C LYS A 310 -16.55 17.93 5.61
N ASP A 311 -15.61 18.80 5.82
CA ASP A 311 -15.65 19.82 6.85
C ASP A 311 -15.31 21.12 6.13
N ASN A 312 -16.33 21.82 5.74
CA ASN A 312 -16.35 23.25 5.43
C ASN A 312 -17.37 23.94 6.34
N PRO A 313 -17.19 25.20 6.61
CA PRO A 313 -16.98 25.90 7.87
C PRO A 313 -18.21 26.08 8.68
#